data_f4930c3c27cde4b03420329216e2c6d0
#
_entry.id   f4930c3c27cde4b03420329216e2c6d0
#
_cell.length_a   1.000
_cell.length_b   1.000
_cell.length_c   1.000
_cell.angle_alpha   90.00
_cell.angle_beta   90.00
_cell.angle_gamma   90.00
#
_symmetry.space_group_name_H-M   'P 1'
#
loop_
_entity.id
_entity.type
_entity.pdbx_description
1 polymer ?
#
loop_
_entity_poly.entity_id
_entity_poly.type
_entity_poly.pdbx_seq_one_letter_code
_entity_poly.pdbx_strand_id
1 'polypeptide(L)'
;MEKEAKTYLRIKNFVAPFIGLAVNISAYGTENIVPNGKLILTCNHRSDMDPFILSYTFPRFISWIAAEYTFRIPIFRDLAKIAGGIPMSIDGNISIGSIKMIQQVFKKGETLGIFPEGHDYMVKNDFKSGMVNFHSGFAAFSIRNKVDILPSVIIPVEETYSDIPIPPIVRSFMGMPKEVCEIKKRSIYKKVKVIYGEKIDHREFLSGTLEENMKQLSDVVRSRMIALQEGQYAEA
;
A
#
# COMPACT_ATOMS: atom_id res chain seq x y z
N MET A 1 -10.12 -9.52 18.37
CA MET A 1 -8.78 -8.89 18.47
C MET A 1 -7.67 -9.92 18.57
N GLU A 2 -7.53 -10.64 19.70
CA GLU A 2 -6.45 -11.63 19.86
C GLU A 2 -6.52 -12.79 18.85
N LYS A 3 -7.72 -13.23 18.48
CA LYS A 3 -7.95 -14.32 17.52
C LYS A 3 -7.59 -13.90 16.08
N GLU A 4 -7.91 -12.67 15.66
CA GLU A 4 -7.59 -12.14 14.33
C GLU A 4 -6.08 -11.93 14.18
N ALA A 5 -5.44 -11.30 15.16
CA ALA A 5 -3.99 -11.11 15.19
C ALA A 5 -3.23 -12.45 15.21
N LYS A 6 -3.69 -13.44 15.97
CA LYS A 6 -3.12 -14.79 15.96
C LYS A 6 -3.31 -15.49 14.61
N THR A 7 -4.46 -15.33 13.97
CA THR A 7 -4.72 -15.89 12.63
C THR A 7 -3.81 -15.25 11.59
N TYR A 8 -3.67 -13.92 11.64
CA TYR A 8 -2.75 -13.19 10.75
C TYR A 8 -1.31 -13.66 10.92
N LEU A 9 -0.80 -13.72 12.16
CA LEU A 9 0.56 -14.20 12.42
C LEU A 9 0.77 -15.64 11.93
N ARG A 10 -0.22 -16.52 12.07
CA ARG A 10 -0.14 -17.88 11.52
C ARG A 10 -0.06 -17.88 10.00
N ILE A 11 -0.90 -17.07 9.33
CA ILE A 11 -0.90 -16.95 7.87
C ILE A 11 0.41 -16.29 7.40
N LYS A 12 0.84 -15.22 8.07
CA LYS A 12 2.13 -14.57 7.79
C LYS A 12 3.26 -15.60 7.90
N ASN A 13 3.33 -16.35 9.00
CA ASN A 13 4.38 -17.35 9.21
C ASN A 13 4.30 -18.52 8.22
N PHE A 14 3.10 -18.84 7.72
CA PHE A 14 2.92 -19.87 6.70
C PHE A 14 3.30 -19.37 5.30
N VAL A 15 2.96 -18.12 4.95
CA VAL A 15 3.21 -17.54 3.62
C VAL A 15 4.61 -16.92 3.51
N ALA A 16 5.16 -16.43 4.61
CA ALA A 16 6.46 -15.77 4.66
C ALA A 16 7.61 -16.60 4.04
N PRO A 17 7.76 -17.90 4.30
CA PRO A 17 8.80 -18.70 3.67
C PRO A 17 8.69 -18.74 2.15
N PHE A 18 7.46 -18.80 1.61
CA PHE A 18 7.23 -18.82 0.16
C PHE A 18 7.56 -17.48 -0.49
N ILE A 19 7.26 -16.36 0.18
CA ILE A 19 7.64 -15.03 -0.30
C ILE A 19 9.17 -14.89 -0.27
N GLY A 20 9.83 -15.26 0.83
CA GLY A 20 11.28 -15.18 0.96
C GLY A 20 12.05 -16.13 0.03
N LEU A 21 11.44 -17.25 -0.38
CA LEU A 21 12.01 -18.15 -1.40
C LEU A 21 11.81 -17.60 -2.82
N ALA A 22 10.71 -16.88 -3.05
CA ALA A 22 10.38 -16.35 -4.39
C ALA A 22 11.10 -15.03 -4.68
N VAL A 23 11.32 -14.19 -3.66
CA VAL A 23 11.88 -12.85 -3.80
C VAL A 23 12.95 -12.62 -2.72
N ASN A 24 14.13 -12.18 -3.14
CA ASN A 24 15.19 -11.74 -2.21
C ASN A 24 14.83 -10.33 -1.71
N ILE A 25 14.51 -10.19 -0.42
CA ILE A 25 14.01 -8.95 0.17
C ILE A 25 15.00 -8.45 1.23
N SER A 26 15.46 -7.20 1.07
CA SER A 26 16.21 -6.46 2.09
C SER A 26 15.36 -5.31 2.62
N ALA A 27 15.26 -5.16 3.93
CA ALA A 27 14.48 -4.09 4.57
C ALA A 27 15.41 -3.16 5.36
N TYR A 28 15.21 -1.84 5.22
CA TYR A 28 15.98 -0.77 5.85
C TYR A 28 15.04 0.22 6.53
N GLY A 29 15.54 0.95 7.53
CA GLY A 29 14.74 1.93 8.28
C GLY A 29 13.64 1.29 9.14
N THR A 30 13.79 0.01 9.48
CA THR A 30 12.80 -0.71 10.31
C THR A 30 12.67 -0.15 11.72
N GLU A 31 13.68 0.56 12.21
CA GLU A 31 13.71 1.30 13.46
C GLU A 31 12.71 2.47 13.49
N ASN A 32 12.34 3.00 12.31
CA ASN A 32 11.32 4.04 12.18
C ASN A 32 9.89 3.51 12.40
N ILE A 33 9.72 2.20 12.43
CA ILE A 33 8.40 1.58 12.60
C ILE A 33 8.01 1.60 14.08
N VAL A 34 7.03 2.44 14.41
CA VAL A 34 6.52 2.47 15.79
C VAL A 34 5.87 1.13 16.16
N PRO A 35 6.18 0.56 17.34
CA PRO A 35 5.72 -0.79 17.70
C PRO A 35 4.21 -0.88 17.92
N ASN A 36 3.56 0.20 18.30
CA ASN A 36 2.15 0.26 18.66
C ASN A 36 1.49 1.56 18.21
N GLY A 37 0.18 1.62 18.30
CA GLY A 37 -0.62 2.81 17.97
C GLY A 37 -1.08 2.83 16.52
N LYS A 38 -2.05 3.69 16.25
CA LYS A 38 -2.59 3.89 14.90
C LYS A 38 -1.55 4.53 13.98
N LEU A 39 -1.47 4.03 12.76
CA LEU A 39 -0.49 4.48 11.77
C LEU A 39 -1.06 4.36 10.37
N ILE A 40 -0.69 5.25 9.47
CA ILE A 40 -0.88 5.10 8.03
C ILE A 40 0.49 4.77 7.42
N LEU A 41 0.58 3.62 6.76
CA LEU A 41 1.74 3.24 5.96
C LEU A 41 1.46 3.59 4.50
N THR A 42 2.30 4.45 3.91
CA THR A 42 2.24 4.76 2.47
C THR A 42 3.41 4.12 1.75
N CYS A 43 3.17 3.60 0.55
CA CYS A 43 4.21 3.04 -0.30
C CYS A 43 3.91 3.31 -1.78
N ASN A 44 4.94 3.37 -2.61
CA ASN A 44 4.78 3.32 -4.06
C ASN A 44 4.22 1.97 -4.51
N HIS A 45 3.57 1.94 -5.68
CA HIS A 45 2.95 0.73 -6.20
C HIS A 45 3.49 0.40 -7.60
N ARG A 46 4.04 -0.80 -7.79
CA ARG A 46 4.60 -1.26 -9.07
C ARG A 46 4.19 -2.68 -9.42
N SER A 47 3.78 -3.48 -8.43
CA SER A 47 3.49 -4.89 -8.60
C SER A 47 2.38 -5.36 -7.68
N ASP A 48 1.61 -6.34 -8.12
CA ASP A 48 0.63 -7.04 -7.28
C ASP A 48 1.29 -7.70 -6.05
N MET A 49 2.62 -7.82 -6.03
CA MET A 49 3.39 -8.36 -4.91
C MET A 49 3.64 -7.35 -3.78
N ASP A 50 3.48 -6.04 -4.02
CA ASP A 50 3.85 -5.00 -3.05
C ASP A 50 3.16 -5.15 -1.69
N PRO A 51 1.84 -5.38 -1.58
CA PRO A 51 1.21 -5.55 -0.28
C PRO A 51 1.71 -6.78 0.48
N PHE A 52 2.11 -7.84 -0.24
CA PHE A 52 2.66 -9.06 0.38
C PHE A 52 4.09 -8.83 0.88
N ILE A 53 4.93 -8.14 0.10
CA ILE A 53 6.30 -7.78 0.47
C ILE A 53 6.30 -6.88 1.71
N LEU A 54 5.46 -5.84 1.73
CA LEU A 54 5.31 -4.98 2.90
C LEU A 54 4.76 -5.75 4.11
N SER A 55 3.76 -6.60 3.93
CA SER A 55 3.25 -7.43 5.02
C SER A 55 4.30 -8.44 5.54
N TYR A 56 5.24 -8.87 4.70
CA TYR A 56 6.36 -9.71 5.09
C TYR A 56 7.38 -8.97 5.96
N THR A 57 7.80 -7.76 5.54
CA THR A 57 8.85 -6.98 6.20
C THR A 57 8.35 -6.15 7.38
N PHE A 58 7.07 -5.81 7.42
CA PHE A 58 6.47 -4.98 8.47
C PHE A 58 6.09 -5.83 9.69
N PRO A 59 6.48 -5.47 10.91
CA PRO A 59 6.29 -6.32 12.10
C PRO A 59 4.85 -6.35 12.63
N ARG A 60 3.98 -5.45 12.13
CA ARG A 60 2.61 -5.28 12.61
C ARG A 60 1.60 -5.70 11.54
N PHE A 61 0.34 -5.87 11.95
CA PHE A 61 -0.77 -6.08 11.04
C PHE A 61 -1.04 -4.82 10.21
N ILE A 62 -1.21 -4.99 8.90
CA ILE A 62 -1.58 -3.92 7.98
C ILE A 62 -2.94 -4.27 7.38
N SER A 63 -3.91 -3.37 7.54
CA SER A 63 -5.17 -3.41 6.78
C SER A 63 -5.01 -2.61 5.50
N TRP A 64 -5.09 -3.28 4.34
CA TRP A 64 -4.83 -2.65 3.05
C TRP A 64 -6.10 -2.06 2.43
N ILE A 65 -6.02 -0.82 1.94
CA ILE A 65 -7.00 -0.32 0.99
C ILE A 65 -6.76 -0.99 -0.36
N ALA A 66 -7.80 -1.62 -0.91
CA ALA A 66 -7.72 -2.32 -2.18
C ALA A 66 -8.90 -1.95 -3.08
N ALA A 67 -8.68 -1.98 -4.39
CA ALA A 67 -9.72 -1.71 -5.36
C ALA A 67 -10.91 -2.69 -5.21
N GLU A 68 -12.13 -2.19 -5.32
CA GLU A 68 -13.36 -2.95 -5.09
C GLU A 68 -13.47 -4.21 -5.97
N TYR A 69 -12.98 -4.16 -7.21
CA TYR A 69 -13.00 -5.33 -8.10
C TYR A 69 -12.17 -6.51 -7.57
N THR A 70 -11.16 -6.27 -6.73
CA THR A 70 -10.35 -7.33 -6.08
C THR A 70 -11.24 -8.26 -5.25
N PHE A 71 -12.30 -7.71 -4.64
CA PHE A 71 -13.24 -8.48 -3.82
C PHE A 71 -14.29 -9.25 -4.64
N ARG A 72 -14.34 -9.06 -5.95
CA ARG A 72 -15.23 -9.81 -6.87
C ARG A 72 -14.57 -11.09 -7.34
N ILE A 73 -13.24 -11.22 -7.24
CA ILE A 73 -12.48 -12.40 -7.62
C ILE A 73 -12.46 -13.38 -6.44
N PRO A 74 -13.03 -14.60 -6.53
CA PRO A 74 -13.24 -15.46 -5.35
C PRO A 74 -11.98 -15.68 -4.50
N ILE A 75 -10.87 -16.07 -5.12
CA ILE A 75 -9.60 -16.35 -4.41
C ILE A 75 -9.04 -15.07 -3.78
N PHE A 76 -9.01 -13.95 -4.53
CA PHE A 76 -8.51 -12.68 -4.02
C PHE A 76 -9.43 -12.07 -2.97
N ARG A 77 -10.73 -12.24 -3.10
CA ARG A 77 -11.71 -11.82 -2.08
C ARG A 77 -11.41 -12.43 -0.72
N ASP A 78 -11.18 -13.73 -0.70
CA ASP A 78 -10.96 -14.44 0.56
C ASP A 78 -9.60 -14.08 1.17
N LEU A 79 -8.54 -13.95 0.35
CA LEU A 79 -7.25 -13.43 0.77
C LEU A 79 -7.34 -11.98 1.27
N ALA A 80 -8.03 -11.11 0.56
CA ALA A 80 -8.22 -9.72 0.96
C ALA A 80 -8.97 -9.62 2.30
N LYS A 81 -10.02 -10.41 2.51
CA LYS A 81 -10.74 -10.45 3.80
C LYS A 81 -9.84 -10.88 4.95
N ILE A 82 -9.04 -11.92 4.76
CA ILE A 82 -8.10 -12.43 5.76
C ILE A 82 -7.01 -11.39 6.06
N ALA A 83 -6.54 -10.69 5.04
CA ALA A 83 -5.55 -9.63 5.14
C ALA A 83 -6.14 -8.29 5.64
N GLY A 84 -7.41 -8.25 6.08
CA GLY A 84 -8.04 -7.01 6.54
C GLY A 84 -8.25 -5.99 5.43
N GLY A 85 -8.44 -6.45 4.19
CA GLY A 85 -8.65 -5.59 3.04
C GLY A 85 -9.90 -4.73 3.15
N ILE A 86 -9.78 -3.46 2.79
CA ILE A 86 -10.84 -2.46 2.82
C ILE A 86 -11.15 -2.04 1.39
N PRO A 87 -12.36 -2.30 0.87
CA PRO A 87 -12.70 -1.96 -0.49
C PRO A 87 -12.79 -0.45 -0.70
N MET A 88 -12.23 0.02 -1.81
CA MET A 88 -12.38 1.41 -2.28
C MET A 88 -12.69 1.38 -3.77
N SER A 89 -13.62 2.23 -4.20
CA SER A 89 -13.94 2.39 -5.61
C SER A 89 -12.79 3.04 -6.36
N ILE A 90 -12.65 2.74 -7.65
CA ILE A 90 -11.53 3.21 -8.48
C ILE A 90 -11.60 4.72 -8.73
N ASP A 91 -12.79 5.27 -8.78
CA ASP A 91 -13.03 6.71 -8.91
C ASP A 91 -12.70 7.51 -7.64
N GLY A 92 -12.15 6.84 -6.62
CA GLY A 92 -11.80 7.46 -5.33
C GLY A 92 -12.96 7.59 -4.36
N ASN A 93 -14.18 7.20 -4.75
CA ASN A 93 -15.32 7.19 -3.85
C ASN A 93 -15.15 6.09 -2.80
N ILE A 94 -15.41 6.45 -1.54
CA ILE A 94 -15.34 5.52 -0.43
C ILE A 94 -16.72 5.29 0.18
N SER A 95 -17.10 4.03 0.34
CA SER A 95 -18.37 3.68 0.95
C SER A 95 -18.37 3.99 2.45
N ILE A 96 -19.57 4.23 3.01
CA ILE A 96 -19.73 4.38 4.48
C ILE A 96 -19.22 3.13 5.21
N GLY A 97 -19.41 1.95 4.62
CA GLY A 97 -18.88 0.70 5.16
C GLY A 97 -17.36 0.71 5.26
N SER A 98 -16.68 1.12 4.19
CA SER A 98 -15.22 1.23 4.15
C SER A 98 -14.69 2.29 5.13
N ILE A 99 -15.38 3.44 5.27
CA ILE A 99 -15.03 4.44 6.28
C ILE A 99 -15.11 3.84 7.69
N LYS A 100 -16.18 3.10 7.99
CA LYS A 100 -16.32 2.41 9.29
C LYS A 100 -15.20 1.39 9.54
N MET A 101 -14.78 0.65 8.50
CA MET A 101 -13.66 -0.30 8.60
C MET A 101 -12.35 0.44 8.91
N ILE A 102 -12.04 1.54 8.23
CA ILE A 102 -10.86 2.38 8.51
C ILE A 102 -10.88 2.90 9.96
N GLN A 103 -12.03 3.40 10.41
CA GLN A 103 -12.17 3.85 11.79
C GLN A 103 -11.92 2.73 12.82
N GLN A 104 -12.35 1.48 12.49
CA GLN A 104 -12.07 0.33 13.34
C GLN A 104 -10.58 -0.01 13.40
N VAL A 105 -9.85 0.07 12.26
CA VAL A 105 -8.40 -0.10 12.22
C VAL A 105 -7.73 0.89 13.18
N PHE A 106 -8.09 2.16 13.09
CA PHE A 106 -7.50 3.18 13.97
C PHE A 106 -7.91 3.02 15.44
N LYS A 107 -9.14 2.65 15.74
CA LYS A 107 -9.58 2.36 17.12
C LYS A 107 -8.85 1.19 17.75
N LYS A 108 -8.44 0.21 16.96
CA LYS A 108 -7.64 -0.94 17.42
C LYS A 108 -6.14 -0.61 17.56
N GLY A 109 -5.71 0.58 17.15
CA GLY A 109 -4.28 0.93 17.11
C GLY A 109 -3.50 0.15 16.06
N GLU A 110 -4.17 -0.25 14.98
CA GLU A 110 -3.58 -1.00 13.87
C GLU A 110 -3.07 -0.07 12.76
N THR A 111 -2.41 -0.63 11.75
CA THR A 111 -1.86 0.12 10.62
C THR A 111 -2.78 0.02 9.43
N LEU A 112 -3.07 1.17 8.81
CA LEU A 112 -3.75 1.27 7.51
C LEU A 112 -2.69 1.38 6.41
N GLY A 113 -2.66 0.44 5.49
CA GLY A 113 -1.78 0.45 4.33
C GLY A 113 -2.46 1.09 3.12
N ILE A 114 -1.78 2.02 2.48
CA ILE A 114 -2.29 2.76 1.32
C ILE A 114 -1.19 2.91 0.28
N PHE A 115 -1.54 2.68 -0.97
CA PHE A 115 -0.74 3.05 -2.12
C PHE A 115 -1.31 4.35 -2.70
N PRO A 116 -0.68 5.51 -2.46
CA PRO A 116 -1.25 6.81 -2.84
C PRO A 116 -1.41 7.01 -4.35
N GLU A 117 -0.68 6.27 -5.15
CA GLU A 117 -0.77 6.25 -6.61
C GLU A 117 -2.10 5.63 -7.11
N GLY A 118 -2.79 4.90 -6.24
CA GLY A 118 -4.03 4.22 -6.59
C GLY A 118 -3.84 3.23 -7.75
N HIS A 119 -4.83 3.11 -8.63
CA HIS A 119 -4.72 2.26 -9.82
C HIS A 119 -3.89 2.89 -10.96
N ASP A 120 -3.55 4.17 -10.84
CA ASP A 120 -2.77 4.90 -11.84
C ASP A 120 -1.40 4.26 -12.09
N TYR A 121 -0.83 3.60 -11.06
CA TYR A 121 0.42 2.86 -11.22
C TYR A 121 0.33 1.77 -12.29
N MET A 122 -0.83 1.13 -12.44
CA MET A 122 -1.04 0.10 -13.45
C MET A 122 -1.21 0.68 -14.85
N VAL A 123 -1.92 1.81 -14.96
CA VAL A 123 -2.35 2.38 -16.24
C VAL A 123 -1.30 3.32 -16.82
N LYS A 124 -0.63 4.11 -15.97
CA LYS A 124 0.30 5.17 -16.38
C LYS A 124 1.77 4.79 -16.23
N ASN A 125 2.06 3.65 -15.62
CA ASN A 125 3.43 3.23 -15.34
C ASN A 125 3.97 2.35 -16.47
N ASP A 126 4.99 2.83 -17.17
CA ASP A 126 5.75 2.10 -18.17
C ASP A 126 6.90 1.26 -17.55
N PHE A 127 6.90 1.06 -16.25
CA PHE A 127 7.95 0.42 -15.42
C PHE A 127 9.29 1.18 -15.37
N LYS A 128 9.46 2.25 -16.14
CA LYS A 128 10.66 3.09 -16.18
C LYS A 128 10.43 4.46 -15.56
N SER A 129 9.17 4.92 -15.54
CA SER A 129 8.79 6.19 -14.92
C SER A 129 8.91 6.12 -13.40
N GLY A 130 9.18 7.26 -12.79
CA GLY A 130 9.11 7.44 -11.34
C GLY A 130 7.67 7.29 -10.81
N MET A 131 7.47 7.62 -9.54
CA MET A 131 6.15 7.64 -8.92
C MET A 131 5.19 8.57 -9.66
N VAL A 132 4.00 8.09 -9.97
CA VAL A 132 2.92 8.92 -10.52
C VAL A 132 2.36 9.87 -9.46
N ASN A 133 1.40 10.70 -9.84
CA ASN A 133 0.77 11.63 -8.90
C ASN A 133 0.00 10.90 -7.81
N PHE A 134 0.02 11.47 -6.60
CA PHE A 134 -0.67 10.93 -5.45
C PHE A 134 -2.10 11.45 -5.36
N HIS A 135 -3.03 10.57 -5.03
CA HIS A 135 -4.37 10.92 -4.58
C HIS A 135 -4.33 11.33 -3.11
N SER A 136 -4.77 12.53 -2.78
CA SER A 136 -4.67 13.10 -1.43
C SER A 136 -5.63 12.48 -0.38
N GLY A 137 -6.41 11.48 -0.73
CA GLY A 137 -7.37 10.84 0.18
C GLY A 137 -6.76 10.30 1.47
N PHE A 138 -5.55 9.77 1.42
CA PHE A 138 -4.84 9.29 2.62
C PHE A 138 -4.51 10.44 3.59
N ALA A 139 -4.23 11.64 3.10
CA ALA A 139 -3.98 12.82 3.91
C ALA A 139 -5.25 13.24 4.67
N ALA A 140 -6.43 13.10 4.05
CA ALA A 140 -7.70 13.33 4.75
C ALA A 140 -7.89 12.33 5.91
N PHE A 141 -7.52 11.05 5.72
CA PHE A 141 -7.59 10.06 6.81
C PHE A 141 -6.63 10.42 7.94
N SER A 142 -5.40 10.83 7.61
CA SER A 142 -4.40 11.27 8.60
C SER A 142 -4.92 12.43 9.45
N ILE A 143 -5.30 13.54 8.81
CA ILE A 143 -5.71 14.77 9.49
C ILE A 143 -6.98 14.54 10.32
N ARG A 144 -8.03 13.97 9.72
CA ARG A 144 -9.33 13.79 10.40
C ARG A 144 -9.28 12.80 11.56
N ASN A 145 -8.41 11.80 11.50
CA ASN A 145 -8.29 10.78 12.53
C ASN A 145 -7.08 11.00 13.46
N LYS A 146 -6.32 12.07 13.24
CA LYS A 146 -5.11 12.40 14.01
C LYS A 146 -4.14 11.21 14.02
N VAL A 147 -3.71 10.78 12.83
CA VAL A 147 -2.87 9.61 12.60
C VAL A 147 -1.63 10.02 11.81
N ASP A 148 -0.46 9.67 12.31
CA ASP A 148 0.80 9.92 11.64
C ASP A 148 0.98 9.01 10.42
N ILE A 149 1.85 9.43 9.50
CA ILE A 149 2.15 8.70 8.27
C ILE A 149 3.59 8.19 8.33
N LEU A 150 3.78 6.93 7.99
CA LEU A 150 5.10 6.34 7.74
C LEU A 150 5.27 6.16 6.23
N PRO A 151 6.10 7.00 5.57
CA PRO A 151 6.41 6.81 4.17
C PRO A 151 7.34 5.62 3.98
N SER A 152 7.11 4.83 2.95
CA SER A 152 7.99 3.73 2.57
C SER A 152 8.09 3.59 1.06
N VAL A 153 9.11 2.89 0.59
CA VAL A 153 9.29 2.59 -0.83
C VAL A 153 9.73 1.16 -1.02
N ILE A 154 9.27 0.55 -2.13
CA ILE A 154 9.81 -0.69 -2.69
C ILE A 154 10.61 -0.32 -3.92
N ILE A 155 11.89 -0.69 -3.92
CA ILE A 155 12.83 -0.45 -5.01
C ILE A 155 13.20 -1.80 -5.61
N PRO A 156 12.78 -2.10 -6.86
CA PRO A 156 13.23 -3.30 -7.54
C PRO A 156 14.73 -3.19 -7.87
N VAL A 157 15.49 -4.17 -7.42
CA VAL A 157 16.92 -4.34 -7.76
C VAL A 157 17.07 -5.29 -8.95
N GLU A 158 16.24 -6.33 -8.97
CA GLU A 158 16.12 -7.27 -10.07
C GLU A 158 14.67 -7.63 -10.28
N GLU A 159 14.16 -7.36 -11.48
CA GLU A 159 12.78 -7.64 -11.87
C GLU A 159 12.71 -8.20 -13.28
N THR A 160 11.68 -8.97 -13.55
CA THR A 160 11.31 -9.47 -14.88
C THR A 160 9.86 -9.10 -15.19
N TYR A 161 9.53 -9.09 -16.46
CA TYR A 161 8.17 -8.80 -16.88
C TYR A 161 7.54 -10.04 -17.48
N SER A 162 6.33 -10.38 -17.06
CA SER A 162 5.54 -11.45 -17.64
C SER A 162 4.20 -10.96 -18.15
N ASP A 163 3.66 -11.67 -19.10
CA ASP A 163 2.28 -11.43 -19.51
C ASP A 163 1.32 -11.76 -18.35
N ILE A 164 0.22 -11.01 -18.29
CA ILE A 164 -0.84 -11.29 -17.32
C ILE A 164 -1.58 -12.54 -17.79
N PRO A 165 -1.63 -13.64 -17.00
CA PRO A 165 -2.15 -14.92 -17.43
C PRO A 165 -3.67 -14.94 -17.64
N ILE A 166 -4.39 -13.88 -17.19
CA ILE A 166 -5.84 -13.78 -17.31
C ILE A 166 -6.16 -12.92 -18.54
N PRO A 167 -6.87 -13.48 -19.56
CA PRO A 167 -7.24 -12.73 -20.76
C PRO A 167 -8.04 -11.46 -20.47
N PRO A 168 -7.90 -10.38 -21.26
CA PRO A 168 -8.61 -9.11 -21.04
C PRO A 168 -10.13 -9.27 -20.93
N ILE A 169 -10.74 -10.13 -21.73
CA ILE A 169 -12.18 -10.41 -21.70
C ILE A 169 -12.62 -10.98 -20.34
N VAL A 170 -11.84 -11.89 -19.76
CA VAL A 170 -12.13 -12.48 -18.45
C VAL A 170 -11.98 -11.42 -17.36
N ARG A 171 -10.95 -10.57 -17.44
CA ARG A 171 -10.76 -9.44 -16.52
C ARG A 171 -11.94 -8.45 -16.56
N SER A 172 -12.48 -8.19 -17.76
CA SER A 172 -13.68 -7.36 -17.92
C SER A 172 -14.91 -7.99 -17.27
N PHE A 173 -15.12 -9.30 -17.41
CA PHE A 173 -16.20 -10.01 -16.69
C PHE A 173 -16.03 -9.97 -15.17
N MET A 174 -14.81 -9.85 -14.66
CA MET A 174 -14.51 -9.66 -13.25
C MET A 174 -14.78 -8.22 -12.76
N GLY A 175 -15.23 -7.34 -13.64
CA GLY A 175 -15.56 -5.95 -13.34
C GLY A 175 -14.33 -5.05 -13.20
N MET A 176 -13.20 -5.44 -13.80
CA MET A 176 -12.03 -4.57 -13.89
C MET A 176 -12.29 -3.44 -14.91
N PRO A 177 -11.78 -2.22 -14.67
CA PRO A 177 -11.85 -1.14 -15.63
C PRO A 177 -11.22 -1.51 -16.96
N LYS A 178 -11.71 -0.88 -18.04
CA LYS A 178 -11.20 -1.13 -19.39
C LYS A 178 -9.70 -0.90 -19.49
N GLU A 179 -9.21 0.18 -18.89
CA GLU A 179 -7.80 0.57 -18.87
C GLU A 179 -6.93 -0.51 -18.21
N VAL A 180 -7.41 -1.08 -17.10
CA VAL A 180 -6.73 -2.20 -16.40
C VAL A 180 -6.78 -3.47 -17.22
N CYS A 181 -7.87 -3.71 -17.96
CA CYS A 181 -7.99 -4.87 -18.85
C CYS A 181 -7.01 -4.83 -20.02
N GLU A 182 -6.63 -3.65 -20.49
CA GLU A 182 -5.71 -3.44 -21.60
C GLU A 182 -4.22 -3.65 -21.23
N ILE A 183 -3.90 -3.68 -19.94
CA ILE A 183 -2.53 -3.94 -19.46
C ILE A 183 -2.14 -5.38 -19.82
N LYS A 184 -1.01 -5.54 -20.51
CA LYS A 184 -0.54 -6.85 -21.00
C LYS A 184 0.51 -7.47 -20.07
N LYS A 185 1.35 -6.66 -19.45
CA LYS A 185 2.50 -7.13 -18.66
C LYS A 185 2.39 -6.70 -17.19
N ARG A 186 2.98 -7.49 -16.31
CA ARG A 186 3.17 -7.19 -14.89
C ARG A 186 4.64 -7.36 -14.52
N SER A 187 5.09 -6.60 -13.54
CA SER A 187 6.42 -6.76 -12.94
C SER A 187 6.40 -7.94 -11.97
N ILE A 188 7.44 -8.78 -12.07
CA ILE A 188 7.73 -9.87 -11.15
C ILE A 188 9.11 -9.61 -10.57
N TYR A 189 9.16 -9.42 -9.26
CA TYR A 189 10.40 -9.17 -8.54
C TYR A 189 11.19 -10.46 -8.32
N LYS A 190 12.52 -10.35 -8.48
CA LYS A 190 13.50 -11.34 -8.02
C LYS A 190 14.26 -10.82 -6.81
N LYS A 191 14.59 -9.51 -6.81
CA LYS A 191 15.27 -8.86 -5.70
C LYS A 191 14.73 -7.46 -5.50
N VAL A 192 14.40 -7.10 -4.24
CA VAL A 192 13.88 -5.78 -3.88
C VAL A 192 14.52 -5.25 -2.61
N LYS A 193 14.58 -3.92 -2.50
CA LYS A 193 14.81 -3.20 -1.25
C LYS A 193 13.50 -2.58 -0.80
N VAL A 194 13.18 -2.71 0.49
CA VAL A 194 12.10 -2.00 1.16
C VAL A 194 12.73 -1.00 2.10
N ILE A 195 12.37 0.28 2.00
CA ILE A 195 12.92 1.32 2.85
C ILE A 195 11.77 2.02 3.56
N TYR A 196 11.83 2.07 4.88
CA TYR A 196 10.91 2.79 5.74
C TYR A 196 11.52 4.13 6.14
N GLY A 197 10.88 5.24 5.78
CA GLY A 197 11.35 6.58 6.11
C GLY A 197 10.95 7.01 7.52
N GLU A 198 11.34 8.21 7.88
CA GLU A 198 10.92 8.82 9.13
C GLU A 198 9.42 9.11 9.15
N LYS A 199 8.83 8.93 10.31
CA LYS A 199 7.41 9.20 10.53
C LYS A 199 7.10 10.69 10.37
N ILE A 200 6.04 11.01 9.65
CA ILE A 200 5.52 12.36 9.45
C ILE A 200 4.38 12.60 10.44
N ASP A 201 4.52 13.62 11.24
CA ASP A 201 3.53 14.00 12.27
C ASP A 201 2.38 14.77 11.62
N HIS A 202 1.16 14.26 11.77
CA HIS A 202 -0.05 14.92 11.25
C HIS A 202 -0.27 16.33 11.84
N ARG A 203 0.26 16.65 13.04
CA ARG A 203 0.09 17.93 13.72
C ARG A 203 0.77 19.09 13.01
N GLU A 204 1.76 18.82 12.17
CA GLU A 204 2.46 19.83 11.38
C GLU A 204 1.58 20.40 10.25
N PHE A 205 0.41 19.78 9.98
CA PHE A 205 -0.46 20.11 8.86
C PHE A 205 -1.88 20.47 9.30
N LEU A 206 -2.00 21.37 10.29
CA LEU A 206 -3.28 21.78 10.85
C LEU A 206 -3.53 23.29 10.78
N SER A 207 -2.65 24.06 10.11
CA SER A 207 -2.68 25.53 10.13
C SER A 207 -3.61 26.17 9.10
N GLY A 208 -3.97 25.43 8.05
CA GLY A 208 -4.81 25.90 6.93
C GLY A 208 -6.20 25.25 6.89
N THR A 209 -6.89 25.47 5.80
CA THR A 209 -8.11 24.72 5.49
C THR A 209 -7.80 23.22 5.32
N LEU A 210 -8.81 22.38 5.43
CA LEU A 210 -8.62 20.94 5.24
C LEU A 210 -7.99 20.60 3.89
N GLU A 211 -8.41 21.28 2.83
CA GLU A 211 -7.91 21.04 1.47
C GLU A 211 -6.44 21.46 1.33
N GLU A 212 -6.05 22.61 1.85
CA GLU A 212 -4.67 23.07 1.89
C GLU A 212 -3.77 22.12 2.68
N ASN A 213 -4.22 21.73 3.86
CA ASN A 213 -3.49 20.79 4.73
C ASN A 213 -3.33 19.42 4.06
N MET A 214 -4.38 18.90 3.42
CA MET A 214 -4.33 17.63 2.67
C MET A 214 -3.33 17.69 1.52
N LYS A 215 -3.34 18.80 0.76
CA LYS A 215 -2.42 18.99 -0.35
C LYS A 215 -0.99 19.06 0.16
N GLN A 216 -0.71 19.91 1.16
CA GLN A 216 0.62 20.07 1.74
C GLN A 216 1.16 18.74 2.29
N LEU A 217 0.36 18.00 3.07
CA LEU A 217 0.75 16.70 3.61
C LEU A 217 1.03 15.69 2.48
N SER A 218 0.19 15.66 1.45
CA SER A 218 0.39 14.77 0.30
C SER A 218 1.69 15.09 -0.45
N ASP A 219 1.99 16.37 -0.66
CA ASP A 219 3.21 16.82 -1.34
C ASP A 219 4.46 16.46 -0.52
N VAL A 220 4.41 16.63 0.81
CA VAL A 220 5.51 16.24 1.72
C VAL A 220 5.73 14.73 1.71
N VAL A 221 4.68 13.94 1.84
CA VAL A 221 4.78 12.46 1.78
C VAL A 221 5.40 12.02 0.46
N ARG A 222 4.94 12.58 -0.67
CA ARG A 222 5.48 12.26 -1.99
C ARG A 222 6.96 12.62 -2.09
N SER A 223 7.35 13.81 -1.65
CA SER A 223 8.76 14.27 -1.67
C SER A 223 9.65 13.38 -0.81
N ARG A 224 9.20 12.96 0.38
CA ARG A 224 9.93 12.03 1.23
C ARG A 224 10.09 10.66 0.56
N MET A 225 9.05 10.13 -0.08
CA MET A 225 9.12 8.86 -0.78
C MET A 225 10.06 8.91 -2.00
N ILE A 226 10.07 10.02 -2.76
CA ILE A 226 11.04 10.23 -3.84
C ILE A 226 12.46 10.25 -3.30
N ALA A 227 12.73 10.98 -2.22
CA ALA A 227 14.04 11.05 -1.59
C ALA A 227 14.52 9.66 -1.10
N LEU A 228 13.62 8.85 -0.54
CA LEU A 228 13.92 7.45 -0.19
C LEU A 228 14.29 6.61 -1.42
N GLN A 229 13.58 6.81 -2.54
CA GLN A 229 13.83 6.07 -3.77
C GLN A 229 15.17 6.45 -4.40
N GLU A 230 15.56 7.72 -4.31
CA GLU A 230 16.83 8.24 -4.85
C GLU A 230 18.04 7.98 -3.94
N GLY A 231 17.86 7.30 -2.82
CA GLY A 231 18.95 6.97 -1.89
C GLY A 231 19.48 8.17 -1.10
N GLN A 232 18.74 9.27 -1.04
CA GLN A 232 19.13 10.47 -0.29
C GLN A 232 19.01 10.30 1.24
N TYR A 233 18.44 9.21 1.70
CA TYR A 233 18.57 8.75 3.08
C TYR A 233 19.74 7.79 3.13
N ALA A 234 20.93 8.40 3.27
CA ALA A 234 22.17 7.69 3.37
C ALA A 234 22.15 6.69 4.52
N GLU A 235 22.80 5.56 4.27
CA GLU A 235 23.45 4.75 5.27
C GLU A 235 24.00 5.63 6.42
N ALA A 236 23.21 5.77 7.48
CA ALA A 236 23.65 6.33 8.74
C ALA A 236 23.91 5.19 9.73
#